data_bee3ab708e4c788bfe07431c7904b558
#
_entry.id   bee3ab708e4c788bfe07431c7904b558
#
_cell.length_a   1.000
_cell.length_b   1.000
_cell.length_c   1.000
_cell.angle_alpha   90.00
_cell.angle_beta   90.00
_cell.angle_gamma   90.00
#
_symmetry.space_group_name_H-M   'P 1'
#
loop_
_entity.id
_entity.type
_entity.pdbx_description
1 polymer ?
#
loop_
_entity_poly.entity_id
_entity_poly.type
_entity_poly.pdbx_seq_one_letter_code
_entity_poly.pdbx_strand_id
1 'polypeptide(L)'
;MLNIAYCSDKYQYTMGKSFYDSGMKDKRAVFNLFYRKAPENNNWAVVSGVDEVIEMVENLGNMDPEFFEKFLPGEEYKEFRGYLSAMKFTGNIYAMREGEIVFPNQPIIIVEGPLIEAQVLETPMLCIMNHQMAVATKASRVCRATNRPVSEFGSRRAHGPWAAVYGAKAAIIAGCASTSNILTGTLSGYGSTGTMAHSYVTSFGCSVAGEYEAFDTYIKTHKGESLIMLIDTYDTLRCGILNAIKAFRNNGIDNSYEGGYGVRLDSGDLAYLSAECRRLLDEHGLTNCKIFATNSLDEYLITDLERQGACIDCYGVGDAIATSKANPCFGNVYKLVEIDGQAVLKRSEDKIKLINPGFQITYRIMVNDPSKGEIFKVDVTCLRGDELSRKIEAGEAFTVCDEYDRYKFKTFEAGEYQAFTLQKKVIENGVNIAPKYTLAEKKAFCHDALMHFSPSERRLINPHYYKVDISDDLYNLKMSIITRLVKEINHFSTNK
;
A
#
# COMPACT_ATOMS: atom_id res chain seq x y z
N MET A 1 12.01 -18.21 13.09
CA MET A 1 11.91 -16.91 12.39
C MET A 1 12.08 -15.82 13.43
N LEU A 2 12.76 -14.70 13.13
CA LEU A 2 12.82 -13.58 14.08
C LEU A 2 11.41 -13.03 14.23
N ASN A 3 10.95 -12.87 15.48
CA ASN A 3 9.69 -12.16 15.76
C ASN A 3 9.86 -10.68 15.37
N ILE A 4 9.02 -10.17 14.47
CA ILE A 4 9.11 -8.79 13.95
C ILE A 4 8.90 -7.73 15.05
N ALA A 5 8.26 -8.08 16.16
CA ALA A 5 8.13 -7.19 17.32
C ALA A 5 9.48 -6.75 17.91
N TYR A 6 10.57 -7.52 17.68
CA TYR A 6 11.92 -7.09 18.05
C TYR A 6 12.54 -6.06 17.08
N CYS A 7 11.96 -5.85 15.91
CA CYS A 7 12.44 -4.86 14.95
C CYS A 7 12.05 -3.45 15.41
N SER A 8 12.67 -3.00 16.52
CA SER A 8 12.35 -1.75 17.18
C SER A 8 13.59 -0.92 17.41
N ASP A 9 13.42 0.40 17.53
CA ASP A 9 14.49 1.33 17.86
C ASP A 9 14.76 1.33 19.37
N LYS A 10 16.02 1.47 19.76
CA LYS A 10 16.45 1.47 21.16
C LYS A 10 15.70 2.52 22.01
N TYR A 11 15.40 3.69 21.45
CA TYR A 11 14.75 4.77 22.19
C TYR A 11 13.34 4.38 22.69
N GLN A 12 12.64 3.46 22.04
CA GLN A 12 11.35 2.97 22.51
C GLN A 12 11.47 2.33 23.90
N TYR A 13 12.52 1.55 24.10
CA TYR A 13 12.77 0.89 25.40
C TYR A 13 13.40 1.81 26.42
N THR A 14 14.22 2.79 26.01
CA THR A 14 14.78 3.79 26.96
C THR A 14 13.68 4.72 27.49
N MET A 15 12.75 5.14 26.64
CA MET A 15 11.54 5.87 27.08
C MET A 15 10.65 4.96 27.94
N GLY A 16 10.44 3.71 27.48
CA GLY A 16 9.67 2.72 28.24
C GLY A 16 10.15 2.52 29.66
N LYS A 17 11.48 2.42 29.86
CA LYS A 17 12.08 2.36 31.21
C LYS A 17 11.75 3.60 32.05
N SER A 18 11.85 4.79 31.46
CA SER A 18 11.51 6.05 32.16
C SER A 18 10.02 6.10 32.51
N PHE A 19 9.13 5.65 31.63
CA PHE A 19 7.69 5.55 31.91
C PHE A 19 7.40 4.52 33.02
N TYR A 20 8.11 3.40 33.00
CA TYR A 20 7.99 2.37 34.04
C TYR A 20 8.39 2.90 35.41
N ASP A 21 9.58 3.49 35.52
CA ASP A 21 10.12 4.01 36.79
C ASP A 21 9.33 5.20 37.37
N SER A 22 8.74 6.03 36.50
CA SER A 22 7.90 7.16 36.86
C SER A 22 6.44 6.82 37.18
N GLY A 23 6.05 5.53 37.09
CA GLY A 23 4.68 5.09 37.32
C GLY A 23 3.68 5.46 36.22
N MET A 24 4.18 5.81 35.04
CA MET A 24 3.35 6.20 33.87
C MET A 24 2.94 5.03 32.98
N LYS A 25 3.44 3.83 33.22
CA LYS A 25 3.32 2.67 32.34
C LYS A 25 1.87 2.33 31.93
N ASP A 26 0.92 2.51 32.88
CA ASP A 26 -0.49 2.16 32.71
C ASP A 26 -1.37 3.36 32.28
N LYS A 27 -0.80 4.54 32.05
CA LYS A 27 -1.55 5.68 31.52
C LYS A 27 -2.16 5.35 30.18
N ARG A 28 -3.43 5.67 30.03
CA ARG A 28 -4.11 5.47 28.74
C ARG A 28 -3.57 6.46 27.71
N ALA A 29 -2.98 5.96 26.65
CA ALA A 29 -2.45 6.74 25.55
C ALA A 29 -3.21 6.47 24.26
N VAL A 30 -3.34 7.49 23.41
CA VAL A 30 -3.83 7.35 22.04
C VAL A 30 -2.76 7.84 21.09
N PHE A 31 -2.41 6.97 20.14
CA PHE A 31 -1.47 7.28 19.06
C PHE A 31 -2.16 7.15 17.71
N ASN A 32 -1.81 8.03 16.77
CA ASN A 32 -2.25 7.95 15.38
C ASN A 32 -1.07 7.65 14.46
N LEU A 33 -1.23 6.66 13.57
CA LEU A 33 -0.38 6.43 12.42
C LEU A 33 -1.02 7.12 11.21
N PHE A 34 -0.28 7.99 10.53
CA PHE A 34 -0.70 8.74 9.35
C PHE A 34 0.50 9.21 8.53
N TYR A 35 0.28 9.72 7.32
CA TYR A 35 1.32 10.36 6.53
C TYR A 35 0.97 11.82 6.21
N ARG A 36 1.99 12.64 5.87
CA ARG A 36 1.83 14.08 5.68
C ARG A 36 1.76 14.53 4.24
N LYS A 37 2.37 13.77 3.33
CA LYS A 37 2.47 14.11 1.92
C LYS A 37 2.41 12.84 1.08
N ALA A 38 1.52 12.81 0.12
CA ALA A 38 1.42 11.71 -0.82
C ALA A 38 2.67 11.63 -1.72
N PRO A 39 3.10 10.40 -2.11
CA PRO A 39 4.27 10.22 -2.96
C PRO A 39 3.99 10.65 -4.41
N GLU A 40 5.05 11.00 -5.14
CA GLU A 40 5.07 11.15 -6.61
C GLU A 40 3.98 12.04 -7.21
N ASN A 41 3.73 13.22 -6.63
CA ASN A 41 2.66 14.14 -7.07
C ASN A 41 1.25 13.50 -7.06
N ASN A 42 1.07 12.40 -6.36
CA ASN A 42 -0.23 11.83 -6.08
C ASN A 42 -0.92 12.64 -4.96
N ASN A 43 -2.25 12.56 -4.88
CA ASN A 43 -3.00 13.19 -3.79
C ASN A 43 -3.35 12.21 -2.67
N TRP A 44 -3.22 10.92 -2.90
CA TRP A 44 -3.67 9.86 -2.03
C TRP A 44 -2.74 8.64 -2.07
N ALA A 45 -2.97 7.71 -1.18
CA ALA A 45 -2.26 6.44 -1.10
C ALA A 45 -3.24 5.27 -0.94
N VAL A 46 -2.75 4.06 -1.17
CA VAL A 46 -3.47 2.81 -0.92
C VAL A 46 -3.01 2.22 0.40
N VAL A 47 -3.95 1.92 1.29
CA VAL A 47 -3.66 1.26 2.57
C VAL A 47 -3.31 -0.21 2.33
N SER A 48 -2.17 -0.64 2.84
CA SER A 48 -1.72 -2.05 2.86
C SER A 48 -0.76 -2.28 4.02
N GLY A 49 -0.77 -3.47 4.61
CA GLY A 49 0.07 -3.86 5.74
C GLY A 49 -0.68 -3.99 7.07
N VAL A 50 -1.99 -3.79 7.09
CA VAL A 50 -2.79 -3.85 8.33
C VAL A 50 -2.85 -5.26 8.89
N ASP A 51 -2.96 -6.29 8.04
CA ASP A 51 -2.95 -7.69 8.51
C ASP A 51 -1.65 -8.03 9.23
N GLU A 52 -0.51 -7.62 8.68
CA GLU A 52 0.80 -7.86 9.26
C GLU A 52 1.04 -7.06 10.54
N VAL A 53 0.43 -5.88 10.65
CA VAL A 53 0.40 -5.12 11.91
C VAL A 53 -0.39 -5.89 12.99
N ILE A 54 -1.54 -6.43 12.64
CA ILE A 54 -2.35 -7.23 13.58
C ILE A 54 -1.57 -8.48 14.02
N GLU A 55 -0.99 -9.21 13.08
CA GLU A 55 -0.15 -10.39 13.37
C GLU A 55 1.04 -10.02 14.28
N MET A 56 1.70 -8.88 14.03
CA MET A 56 2.80 -8.39 14.86
C MET A 56 2.34 -8.10 16.29
N VAL A 57 1.17 -7.48 16.47
CA VAL A 57 0.60 -7.18 17.79
C VAL A 57 0.25 -8.47 18.54
N GLU A 58 -0.34 -9.48 17.88
CA GLU A 58 -0.63 -10.78 18.48
C GLU A 58 0.66 -11.49 18.93
N ASN A 59 1.76 -11.31 18.22
CA ASN A 59 3.07 -11.89 18.54
C ASN A 59 3.86 -11.10 19.60
N LEU A 60 3.41 -9.94 20.03
CA LEU A 60 4.08 -9.14 21.07
C LEU A 60 4.22 -9.93 22.38
N GLY A 61 3.22 -10.74 22.74
CA GLY A 61 3.24 -11.58 23.94
C GLY A 61 4.17 -12.80 23.88
N ASN A 62 4.84 -13.05 22.77
CA ASN A 62 5.73 -14.18 22.55
C ASN A 62 7.21 -13.76 22.51
N MET A 63 7.56 -12.71 23.26
CA MET A 63 8.92 -12.18 23.29
C MET A 63 9.80 -13.02 24.24
N ASP A 64 11.02 -13.37 23.75
CA ASP A 64 11.98 -14.19 24.47
C ASP A 64 12.63 -13.40 25.60
N PRO A 65 12.53 -13.85 26.88
CA PRO A 65 13.19 -13.20 28.00
C PRO A 65 14.73 -13.11 27.83
N GLU A 66 15.37 -14.09 27.23
CA GLU A 66 16.83 -14.11 26.99
C GLU A 66 17.26 -12.96 26.06
N PHE A 67 16.40 -12.57 25.12
CA PHE A 67 16.65 -11.39 24.28
C PHE A 67 16.79 -10.14 25.12
N PHE A 68 15.87 -9.93 26.07
CA PHE A 68 15.90 -8.75 26.94
C PHE A 68 17.07 -8.75 27.91
N GLU A 69 17.52 -9.91 28.38
CA GLU A 69 18.74 -10.01 29.20
C GLU A 69 19.99 -9.56 28.45
N LYS A 70 20.10 -9.93 27.17
CA LYS A 70 21.21 -9.49 26.31
C LYS A 70 21.10 -8.00 25.94
N PHE A 71 19.89 -7.51 25.71
CA PHE A 71 19.65 -6.15 25.25
C PHE A 71 19.75 -5.11 26.38
N LEU A 72 19.28 -5.44 27.59
CA LEU A 72 19.25 -4.59 28.79
C LEU A 72 20.02 -5.29 29.93
N PRO A 73 21.34 -5.47 29.83
CA PRO A 73 22.12 -6.11 30.88
C PRO A 73 22.19 -5.20 32.12
N GLY A 74 22.18 -5.79 33.29
CA GLY A 74 22.28 -5.07 34.57
C GLY A 74 21.08 -5.30 35.49
N GLU A 75 21.32 -5.29 36.82
CA GLU A 75 20.29 -5.54 37.84
C GLU A 75 19.24 -4.43 37.89
N GLU A 76 19.62 -3.19 37.53
CA GLU A 76 18.72 -2.04 37.45
C GLU A 76 17.59 -2.20 36.39
N TYR A 77 17.76 -3.11 35.43
CA TYR A 77 16.74 -3.43 34.45
C TYR A 77 15.89 -4.67 34.78
N LYS A 78 16.19 -5.38 35.88
CA LYS A 78 15.58 -6.68 36.16
C LYS A 78 14.04 -6.64 36.20
N GLU A 79 13.45 -5.70 36.93
CA GLU A 79 12.00 -5.57 37.03
C GLU A 79 11.39 -5.16 35.67
N PHE A 80 12.04 -4.23 34.97
CA PHE A 80 11.59 -3.79 33.67
C PHE A 80 11.68 -4.90 32.60
N ARG A 81 12.76 -5.73 32.61
CA ARG A 81 12.85 -6.93 31.77
C ARG A 81 11.72 -7.91 32.06
N GLY A 82 11.41 -8.14 33.35
CA GLY A 82 10.26 -8.95 33.75
C GLY A 82 8.94 -8.44 33.19
N TYR A 83 8.73 -7.13 33.25
CA TYR A 83 7.57 -6.47 32.65
C TYR A 83 7.52 -6.68 31.11
N LEU A 84 8.62 -6.40 30.41
CA LEU A 84 8.69 -6.55 28.95
C LEU A 84 8.44 -8.00 28.48
N SER A 85 9.02 -8.98 29.21
CA SER A 85 8.86 -10.40 28.89
C SER A 85 7.43 -10.91 29.10
N ALA A 86 6.68 -10.30 29.99
CA ALA A 86 5.27 -10.61 30.27
C ALA A 86 4.29 -9.76 29.48
N MET A 87 4.80 -8.73 28.76
CA MET A 87 3.97 -7.73 28.10
C MET A 87 3.18 -8.33 26.95
N LYS A 88 1.88 -8.05 26.94
CA LYS A 88 0.97 -8.28 25.83
C LYS A 88 0.26 -6.97 25.54
N PHE A 89 -0.16 -6.78 24.33
CA PHE A 89 -1.03 -5.64 24.03
C PHE A 89 -2.42 -5.90 24.62
N THR A 90 -2.91 -4.98 25.44
CA THR A 90 -4.20 -5.08 26.13
C THR A 90 -5.20 -4.00 25.69
N GLY A 91 -4.78 -3.12 24.78
CA GLY A 91 -5.57 -2.00 24.29
C GLY A 91 -6.46 -2.33 23.09
N ASN A 92 -6.90 -1.28 22.43
CA ASN A 92 -7.72 -1.32 21.22
C ASN A 92 -6.93 -0.77 20.02
N ILE A 93 -7.15 -1.35 18.85
CA ILE A 93 -6.65 -0.79 17.59
C ILE A 93 -7.80 -0.61 16.63
N TYR A 94 -7.85 0.58 16.03
CA TYR A 94 -8.77 0.93 14.96
C TYR A 94 -7.95 1.15 13.70
N ALA A 95 -8.37 0.57 12.57
CA ALA A 95 -7.63 0.65 11.32
C ALA A 95 -8.56 0.85 10.12
N MET A 96 -8.04 1.48 9.09
CA MET A 96 -8.64 1.46 7.76
C MET A 96 -8.46 0.07 7.15
N ARG A 97 -9.39 -0.35 6.31
CA ARG A 97 -9.32 -1.62 5.57
C ARG A 97 -8.17 -1.59 4.55
N GLU A 98 -7.49 -2.72 4.34
CA GLU A 98 -6.53 -2.85 3.23
C GLU A 98 -7.25 -2.66 1.87
N GLY A 99 -6.63 -1.88 1.00
CA GLY A 99 -7.21 -1.42 -0.26
C GLY A 99 -7.94 -0.08 -0.16
N GLU A 100 -8.14 0.48 1.06
CA GLU A 100 -8.74 1.80 1.23
C GLU A 100 -7.86 2.91 0.65
N ILE A 101 -8.49 3.94 0.10
CA ILE A 101 -7.81 5.13 -0.39
C ILE A 101 -7.75 6.15 0.75
N VAL A 102 -6.56 6.58 1.09
CA VAL A 102 -6.30 7.48 2.21
C VAL A 102 -5.57 8.75 1.76
N PHE A 103 -5.87 9.85 2.42
CA PHE A 103 -5.30 11.16 2.15
C PHE A 103 -4.35 11.63 3.26
N PRO A 104 -3.48 12.62 3.01
CA PRO A 104 -2.58 13.15 4.04
C PRO A 104 -3.32 13.57 5.31
N ASN A 105 -2.66 13.37 6.46
CA ASN A 105 -3.11 13.72 7.81
C ASN A 105 -4.37 12.97 8.33
N GLN A 106 -4.89 11.99 7.60
CA GLN A 106 -5.93 11.11 8.11
C GLN A 106 -5.31 9.97 8.93
N PRO A 107 -5.84 9.63 10.12
CA PRO A 107 -5.39 8.46 10.86
C PRO A 107 -5.67 7.19 10.06
N ILE A 108 -4.63 6.41 9.76
CA ILE A 108 -4.75 5.10 9.11
C ILE A 108 -4.97 4.03 10.16
N ILE A 109 -4.16 4.10 11.24
CA ILE A 109 -4.27 3.24 12.41
C ILE A 109 -4.31 4.14 13.65
N ILE A 110 -5.21 3.83 14.56
CA ILE A 110 -5.33 4.46 15.88
C ILE A 110 -5.08 3.38 16.91
N VAL A 111 -4.11 3.59 17.78
CA VAL A 111 -3.79 2.69 18.90
C VAL A 111 -4.20 3.37 20.21
N GLU A 112 -5.07 2.73 20.95
CA GLU A 112 -5.55 3.16 22.27
C GLU A 112 -5.17 2.10 23.31
N GLY A 113 -4.33 2.41 24.28
CA GLY A 113 -3.91 1.43 25.28
C GLY A 113 -2.95 1.98 26.30
N PRO A 114 -2.39 1.12 27.17
CA PRO A 114 -1.34 1.50 28.11
C PRO A 114 -0.13 2.08 27.38
N LEU A 115 0.46 3.13 27.97
CA LEU A 115 1.46 3.97 27.29
C LEU A 115 2.66 3.18 26.74
N ILE A 116 3.23 2.25 27.52
CA ILE A 116 4.39 1.48 27.07
C ILE A 116 3.98 0.49 25.97
N GLU A 117 2.84 -0.19 26.13
CA GLU A 117 2.33 -1.13 25.13
C GLU A 117 2.08 -0.46 23.78
N ALA A 118 1.45 0.73 23.81
CA ALA A 118 1.20 1.51 22.60
C ALA A 118 2.50 2.08 21.99
N GLN A 119 3.45 2.52 22.84
CA GLN A 119 4.71 3.13 22.41
C GLN A 119 5.63 2.16 21.67
N VAL A 120 5.78 0.93 22.13
CA VAL A 120 6.71 -0.04 21.52
C VAL A 120 6.30 -0.52 20.14
N LEU A 121 5.05 -0.31 19.75
CA LEU A 121 4.52 -0.65 18.43
C LEU A 121 5.03 0.29 17.30
N GLU A 122 5.57 1.47 17.64
CA GLU A 122 5.90 2.51 16.63
C GLU A 122 6.77 1.98 15.49
N THR A 123 7.98 1.50 15.82
CA THR A 123 8.97 1.16 14.78
C THR A 123 8.54 -0.03 13.92
N PRO A 124 8.12 -1.18 14.48
CA PRO A 124 7.70 -2.31 13.65
C PRO A 124 6.46 -2.01 12.82
N MET A 125 5.48 -1.28 13.37
CA MET A 125 4.29 -0.85 12.64
C MET A 125 4.64 0.08 11.46
N LEU A 126 5.50 1.08 11.69
CA LEU A 126 5.96 1.98 10.65
C LEU A 126 6.76 1.25 9.56
N CYS A 127 7.60 0.28 9.93
CA CYS A 127 8.35 -0.53 8.98
C CYS A 127 7.43 -1.31 8.03
N ILE A 128 6.40 -1.95 8.58
CA ILE A 128 5.40 -2.70 7.82
C ILE A 128 4.62 -1.75 6.89
N MET A 129 3.99 -0.72 7.46
CA MET A 129 3.08 0.16 6.75
C MET A 129 3.80 1.01 5.69
N ASN A 130 5.00 1.52 5.98
CA ASN A 130 5.78 2.29 5.00
C ASN A 130 6.09 1.48 3.75
N HIS A 131 6.57 0.25 3.92
CA HIS A 131 6.92 -0.62 2.80
C HIS A 131 5.67 -0.96 1.96
N GLN A 132 4.64 -1.52 2.59
CA GLN A 132 3.50 -2.03 1.84
C GLN A 132 2.65 -0.91 1.21
N MET A 133 2.46 0.21 1.91
CA MET A 133 1.76 1.38 1.33
C MET A 133 2.54 2.01 0.18
N ALA A 134 3.88 2.06 0.26
CA ALA A 134 4.70 2.56 -0.84
C ALA A 134 4.52 1.71 -2.10
N VAL A 135 4.64 0.39 -1.96
CA VAL A 135 4.47 -0.56 -3.07
C VAL A 135 3.04 -0.55 -3.61
N ALA A 136 2.02 -0.59 -2.75
CA ALA A 136 0.62 -0.54 -3.17
C ALA A 136 0.29 0.75 -3.94
N THR A 137 0.73 1.90 -3.43
CA THR A 137 0.49 3.19 -4.07
C THR A 137 1.18 3.27 -5.44
N LYS A 138 2.43 2.79 -5.55
CA LYS A 138 3.15 2.70 -6.82
C LYS A 138 2.47 1.74 -7.80
N ALA A 139 2.10 0.55 -7.35
CA ALA A 139 1.39 -0.44 -8.17
C ALA A 139 0.06 0.12 -8.71
N SER A 140 -0.71 0.83 -7.88
CA SER A 140 -1.93 1.49 -8.31
C SER A 140 -1.69 2.53 -9.42
N ARG A 141 -0.58 3.29 -9.37
CA ARG A 141 -0.21 4.22 -10.43
C ARG A 141 0.08 3.48 -11.75
N VAL A 142 0.89 2.43 -11.67
CA VAL A 142 1.27 1.61 -12.83
C VAL A 142 0.03 0.96 -13.45
N CYS A 143 -0.85 0.37 -12.65
CA CYS A 143 -2.07 -0.26 -13.14
C CYS A 143 -3.05 0.74 -13.79
N ARG A 144 -3.06 2.01 -13.38
CA ARG A 144 -3.89 3.06 -13.98
C ARG A 144 -3.30 3.69 -15.24
N ALA A 145 -2.05 3.39 -15.57
CA ALA A 145 -1.42 3.87 -16.79
C ALA A 145 -1.93 3.18 -18.07
N THR A 146 -2.62 2.05 -17.91
CA THR A 146 -3.12 1.22 -19.01
C THR A 146 -4.44 0.52 -18.63
N ASN A 147 -5.21 0.11 -19.64
CA ASN A 147 -6.33 -0.81 -19.48
C ASN A 147 -5.91 -2.29 -19.63
N ARG A 148 -4.63 -2.56 -19.87
CA ARG A 148 -4.09 -3.91 -20.03
C ARG A 148 -3.72 -4.50 -18.68
N PRO A 149 -3.73 -5.83 -18.50
CA PRO A 149 -3.26 -6.48 -17.30
C PRO A 149 -1.79 -6.11 -17.01
N VAL A 150 -1.51 -5.82 -15.72
CA VAL A 150 -0.15 -5.60 -15.20
C VAL A 150 0.17 -6.74 -14.25
N SER A 151 1.30 -7.41 -14.46
CA SER A 151 1.83 -8.45 -13.59
C SER A 151 3.01 -7.91 -12.75
N GLU A 152 3.03 -8.21 -11.46
CA GLU A 152 4.13 -7.87 -10.56
C GLU A 152 5.29 -8.88 -10.74
N PHE A 153 6.46 -8.43 -11.24
CA PHE A 153 7.64 -9.26 -11.53
C PHE A 153 8.88 -8.77 -10.78
N GLY A 154 8.70 -8.18 -9.60
CA GLY A 154 9.74 -7.47 -8.86
C GLY A 154 10.45 -8.27 -7.78
N SER A 155 10.10 -9.53 -7.51
CA SER A 155 10.64 -10.29 -6.38
C SER A 155 12.17 -10.27 -6.28
N ARG A 156 12.90 -10.43 -7.39
CA ARG A 156 14.38 -10.38 -7.45
C ARG A 156 14.99 -8.99 -7.25
N ARG A 157 14.16 -7.93 -7.21
CA ARG A 157 14.55 -6.52 -7.05
C ARG A 157 14.14 -5.95 -5.71
N ALA A 158 13.33 -6.66 -4.95
CA ALA A 158 12.86 -6.24 -3.62
C ALA A 158 14.03 -6.17 -2.62
N HIS A 159 13.84 -5.37 -1.57
CA HIS A 159 14.83 -5.12 -0.52
C HIS A 159 14.86 -6.24 0.55
N GLY A 160 14.83 -7.47 0.11
CA GLY A 160 14.88 -8.67 0.93
C GLY A 160 13.69 -9.62 0.66
N PRO A 161 13.79 -10.88 1.09
CA PRO A 161 12.78 -11.91 0.77
C PRO A 161 11.37 -11.57 1.26
N TRP A 162 11.24 -11.05 2.48
CA TRP A 162 9.95 -10.65 3.03
C TRP A 162 9.37 -9.41 2.35
N ALA A 163 10.24 -8.46 1.93
CA ALA A 163 9.82 -7.34 1.10
C ALA A 163 9.28 -7.81 -0.26
N ALA A 164 9.83 -8.88 -0.84
CA ALA A 164 9.29 -9.47 -2.06
C ALA A 164 7.89 -10.06 -1.84
N VAL A 165 7.68 -10.79 -0.75
CA VAL A 165 6.38 -11.44 -0.44
C VAL A 165 5.31 -10.40 -0.15
N TYR A 166 5.55 -9.49 0.79
CA TYR A 166 4.57 -8.48 1.18
C TYR A 166 4.37 -7.39 0.12
N GLY A 167 5.43 -7.09 -0.65
CA GLY A 167 5.33 -6.20 -1.80
C GLY A 167 4.44 -6.78 -2.90
N ALA A 168 4.57 -8.07 -3.20
CA ALA A 168 3.70 -8.75 -4.17
C ALA A 168 2.22 -8.76 -3.70
N LYS A 169 1.95 -9.02 -2.40
CA LYS A 169 0.62 -8.88 -1.79
C LYS A 169 0.06 -7.46 -2.01
N ALA A 170 0.84 -6.45 -1.65
CA ALA A 170 0.46 -5.05 -1.76
C ALA A 170 0.17 -4.63 -3.21
N ALA A 171 0.97 -5.10 -4.15
CA ALA A 171 0.78 -4.84 -5.58
C ALA A 171 -0.52 -5.45 -6.13
N ILE A 172 -0.87 -6.66 -5.70
CA ILE A 172 -2.14 -7.32 -6.08
C ILE A 172 -3.33 -6.53 -5.51
N ILE A 173 -3.30 -6.15 -4.24
CA ILE A 173 -4.35 -5.31 -3.61
C ILE A 173 -4.59 -4.05 -4.44
N ALA A 174 -3.52 -3.42 -4.90
CA ALA A 174 -3.55 -2.16 -5.64
C ALA A 174 -3.85 -2.28 -7.15
N GLY A 175 -4.12 -3.50 -7.65
CA GLY A 175 -4.62 -3.70 -9.01
C GLY A 175 -3.85 -4.66 -9.89
N CYS A 176 -2.62 -5.10 -9.54
CA CYS A 176 -1.88 -6.04 -10.36
C CYS A 176 -2.69 -7.32 -10.60
N ALA A 177 -2.66 -7.80 -11.85
CA ALA A 177 -3.44 -8.97 -12.28
C ALA A 177 -2.85 -10.27 -11.74
N SER A 178 -1.53 -10.32 -11.53
CA SER A 178 -0.82 -11.49 -11.02
C SER A 178 0.52 -11.09 -10.42
N THR A 179 1.21 -12.05 -9.81
CA THR A 179 2.60 -11.92 -9.35
C THR A 179 3.43 -13.11 -9.81
N SER A 180 4.74 -12.93 -9.94
CA SER A 180 5.69 -14.02 -10.11
C SER A 180 6.14 -14.66 -8.79
N ASN A 181 5.74 -14.09 -7.65
CA ASN A 181 6.13 -14.58 -6.33
C ASN A 181 5.34 -15.83 -5.93
N ILE A 182 5.99 -16.98 -5.94
CA ILE A 182 5.36 -18.27 -5.63
C ILE A 182 4.79 -18.29 -4.22
N LEU A 183 5.54 -17.75 -3.24
CA LEU A 183 5.10 -17.79 -1.84
C LEU A 183 3.84 -16.95 -1.64
N THR A 184 3.79 -15.73 -2.19
CA THR A 184 2.59 -14.87 -2.14
C THR A 184 1.43 -15.56 -2.85
N GLY A 185 1.63 -16.06 -4.07
CA GLY A 185 0.58 -16.71 -4.84
C GLY A 185 0.00 -17.94 -4.14
N THR A 186 0.86 -18.77 -3.53
CA THR A 186 0.45 -19.97 -2.81
C THR A 186 -0.27 -19.68 -1.50
N LEU A 187 0.32 -18.82 -0.65
CA LEU A 187 -0.27 -18.49 0.66
C LEU A 187 -1.61 -17.75 0.56
N SER A 188 -1.77 -16.91 -0.45
CA SER A 188 -3.01 -16.16 -0.66
C SER A 188 -4.08 -16.93 -1.43
N GLY A 189 -3.74 -18.07 -2.03
CA GLY A 189 -4.62 -18.77 -2.98
C GLY A 189 -4.86 -18.02 -4.29
N TYR A 190 -4.13 -16.92 -4.54
CA TYR A 190 -4.31 -16.08 -5.74
C TYR A 190 -3.64 -16.67 -6.99
N GLY A 191 -2.63 -17.53 -6.79
CA GLY A 191 -1.81 -18.10 -7.84
C GLY A 191 -0.61 -17.22 -8.23
N SER A 192 0.32 -17.82 -8.94
CA SER A 192 1.49 -17.12 -9.47
C SER A 192 1.61 -17.33 -10.97
N THR A 193 2.19 -16.36 -11.68
CA THR A 193 2.39 -16.38 -13.11
C THR A 193 3.89 -16.25 -13.41
N GLY A 194 4.38 -17.06 -14.32
CA GLY A 194 5.77 -17.00 -14.76
C GLY A 194 5.91 -17.53 -16.18
N THR A 195 7.08 -17.25 -16.75
CA THR A 195 7.46 -17.78 -18.05
C THR A 195 8.85 -18.39 -17.95
N MET A 196 9.74 -18.13 -18.87
CA MET A 196 11.13 -18.59 -18.85
C MET A 196 12.09 -17.40 -18.71
N ALA A 197 13.34 -17.67 -18.42
CA ALA A 197 14.45 -16.71 -18.47
C ALA A 197 15.34 -16.96 -19.69
N HIS A 198 16.17 -15.97 -20.06
CA HIS A 198 17.17 -16.14 -21.14
C HIS A 198 18.12 -17.30 -20.88
N SER A 199 18.45 -17.60 -19.61
CA SER A 199 19.29 -18.75 -19.24
C SER A 199 18.68 -20.10 -19.66
N TYR A 200 17.35 -20.21 -19.66
CA TYR A 200 16.69 -21.40 -20.19
C TYR A 200 16.94 -21.55 -21.70
N VAL A 201 16.76 -20.47 -22.48
CA VAL A 201 17.00 -20.48 -23.91
C VAL A 201 18.46 -20.80 -24.23
N THR A 202 19.41 -20.13 -23.55
CA THR A 202 20.85 -20.33 -23.78
C THR A 202 21.37 -21.70 -23.32
N SER A 203 20.67 -22.39 -22.41
CA SER A 203 21.04 -23.76 -21.98
C SER A 203 20.89 -24.81 -23.07
N PHE A 204 20.12 -24.55 -24.13
CA PHE A 204 19.99 -25.40 -25.32
C PHE A 204 21.07 -25.12 -26.38
N GLY A 205 22.09 -24.36 -26.04
CA GLY A 205 23.19 -23.96 -26.92
C GLY A 205 22.98 -22.55 -27.51
N CYS A 206 24.10 -21.80 -27.59
CA CYS A 206 24.09 -20.41 -28.05
C CYS A 206 23.96 -20.37 -29.59
N SER A 207 22.78 -20.68 -30.12
CA SER A 207 22.49 -20.74 -31.54
C SER A 207 21.00 -20.54 -31.84
N VAL A 208 20.67 -20.16 -33.08
CA VAL A 208 19.29 -20.05 -33.56
C VAL A 208 18.56 -21.40 -33.49
N ALA A 209 19.25 -22.50 -33.74
CA ALA A 209 18.69 -23.85 -33.61
C ALA A 209 18.39 -24.22 -32.16
N GLY A 210 19.30 -23.87 -31.20
CA GLY A 210 19.10 -24.08 -29.77
C GLY A 210 17.92 -23.25 -29.23
N GLU A 211 17.72 -22.04 -29.70
CA GLU A 211 16.53 -21.23 -29.34
C GLU A 211 15.23 -21.91 -29.77
N TYR A 212 15.17 -22.44 -31.00
CA TYR A 212 14.01 -23.20 -31.44
C TYR A 212 13.78 -24.45 -30.58
N GLU A 213 14.84 -25.22 -30.30
CA GLU A 213 14.78 -26.43 -29.46
C GLU A 213 14.28 -26.11 -28.04
N ALA A 214 14.70 -24.98 -27.46
CA ALA A 214 14.23 -24.50 -26.18
C ALA A 214 12.71 -24.25 -26.20
N PHE A 215 12.20 -23.54 -27.20
CA PHE A 215 10.77 -23.25 -27.34
C PHE A 215 9.94 -24.52 -27.60
N ASP A 216 10.40 -25.39 -28.48
CA ASP A 216 9.75 -26.65 -28.81
C ASP A 216 9.67 -27.57 -27.57
N THR A 217 10.76 -27.67 -26.80
CA THR A 217 10.80 -28.44 -25.57
C THR A 217 9.87 -27.87 -24.52
N TYR A 218 9.86 -26.53 -24.33
CA TYR A 218 8.99 -25.86 -23.36
C TYR A 218 7.51 -26.14 -23.67
N ILE A 219 7.10 -26.00 -24.93
CA ILE A 219 5.73 -26.26 -25.35
C ILE A 219 5.33 -27.72 -25.07
N LYS A 220 6.19 -28.69 -25.40
CA LYS A 220 5.92 -30.12 -25.17
C LYS A 220 5.77 -30.46 -23.68
N THR A 221 6.54 -29.82 -22.83
CA THR A 221 6.55 -30.12 -21.38
C THR A 221 5.43 -29.38 -20.61
N HIS A 222 4.91 -28.26 -21.13
CA HIS A 222 3.90 -27.44 -20.47
C HIS A 222 2.58 -27.36 -21.26
N LYS A 223 2.31 -28.33 -22.11
CA LYS A 223 1.06 -28.37 -22.90
C LYS A 223 -0.16 -28.44 -21.97
N GLY A 224 -1.10 -27.51 -22.16
CA GLY A 224 -2.24 -27.30 -21.26
C GLY A 224 -2.10 -26.10 -20.33
N GLU A 225 -0.90 -25.53 -20.21
CA GLU A 225 -0.62 -24.32 -19.46
C GLU A 225 -0.47 -23.09 -20.38
N SER A 226 -0.18 -21.93 -19.80
CA SER A 226 0.13 -20.70 -20.55
C SER A 226 1.55 -20.78 -21.14
N LEU A 227 1.65 -20.64 -22.46
CA LEU A 227 2.89 -20.84 -23.23
C LEU A 227 3.43 -19.49 -23.73
N ILE A 228 4.31 -18.84 -22.94
CA ILE A 228 4.88 -17.52 -23.30
C ILE A 228 6.37 -17.67 -23.62
N MET A 229 6.74 -17.48 -24.90
CA MET A 229 8.12 -17.62 -25.38
C MET A 229 8.87 -16.30 -25.27
N LEU A 230 10.07 -16.32 -24.70
CA LEU A 230 10.97 -15.16 -24.55
C LEU A 230 11.82 -15.03 -25.83
N ILE A 231 11.48 -14.09 -26.70
CA ILE A 231 11.93 -14.07 -28.10
C ILE A 231 13.10 -13.10 -28.39
N ASP A 232 13.63 -12.45 -27.39
CA ASP A 232 14.69 -11.44 -27.56
C ASP A 232 16.06 -11.90 -27.01
N THR A 233 16.31 -13.23 -26.98
CA THR A 233 17.57 -13.78 -26.51
C THR A 233 18.73 -13.46 -27.45
N TYR A 234 18.53 -13.52 -28.76
CA TYR A 234 19.55 -13.24 -29.77
C TYR A 234 19.14 -12.12 -30.72
N ASP A 235 18.05 -12.28 -31.46
CA ASP A 235 17.48 -11.25 -32.35
C ASP A 235 15.97 -11.46 -32.43
N THR A 236 15.20 -10.50 -31.96
CA THR A 236 13.76 -10.58 -31.84
C THR A 236 13.07 -10.90 -33.18
N LEU A 237 13.42 -10.15 -34.26
CA LEU A 237 12.73 -10.22 -35.54
C LEU A 237 13.30 -11.23 -36.51
N ARG A 238 14.63 -11.48 -36.48
CA ARG A 238 15.29 -12.37 -37.43
C ARG A 238 15.29 -13.84 -37.00
N CYS A 239 15.19 -14.13 -35.69
CA CYS A 239 15.14 -15.51 -35.20
C CYS A 239 14.06 -15.72 -34.15
N GLY A 240 14.01 -14.95 -33.07
CA GLY A 240 13.16 -15.25 -31.92
C GLY A 240 11.67 -15.44 -32.27
N ILE A 241 11.04 -14.43 -32.91
CA ILE A 241 9.64 -14.52 -33.30
C ILE A 241 9.39 -15.65 -34.31
N LEU A 242 10.31 -15.88 -35.25
CA LEU A 242 10.19 -16.91 -36.26
C LEU A 242 10.31 -18.32 -35.63
N ASN A 243 11.22 -18.50 -34.67
CA ASN A 243 11.35 -19.74 -33.93
C ASN A 243 10.11 -20.01 -33.06
N ALA A 244 9.55 -19.00 -32.44
CA ALA A 244 8.29 -19.12 -31.66
C ALA A 244 7.13 -19.54 -32.55
N ILE A 245 6.92 -18.88 -33.68
CA ILE A 245 5.89 -19.23 -34.69
C ILE A 245 6.05 -20.66 -35.15
N LYS A 246 7.29 -21.06 -35.50
CA LYS A 246 7.60 -22.44 -35.96
C LYS A 246 7.32 -23.46 -34.82
N ALA A 247 7.71 -23.17 -33.60
CA ALA A 247 7.49 -24.07 -32.46
C ALA A 247 5.99 -24.21 -32.13
N PHE A 248 5.23 -23.11 -32.13
CA PHE A 248 3.76 -23.16 -31.99
C PHE A 248 3.11 -24.05 -33.04
N ARG A 249 3.38 -23.82 -34.30
CA ARG A 249 2.79 -24.60 -35.43
C ARG A 249 3.15 -26.10 -35.34
N ASN A 250 4.42 -26.42 -35.08
CA ASN A 250 4.88 -27.82 -35.01
C ASN A 250 4.25 -28.60 -33.85
N ASN A 251 3.79 -27.91 -32.79
CA ASN A 251 3.13 -28.51 -31.64
C ASN A 251 1.59 -28.36 -31.66
N GLY A 252 1.02 -27.86 -32.75
CA GLY A 252 -0.43 -27.69 -32.90
C GLY A 252 -1.00 -26.60 -31.98
N ILE A 253 -0.21 -25.58 -31.69
CA ILE A 253 -0.67 -24.38 -30.96
C ILE A 253 -1.13 -23.36 -31.97
N ASP A 254 -2.40 -23.01 -31.90
CA ASP A 254 -3.07 -22.06 -32.77
C ASP A 254 -4.13 -21.27 -31.98
N ASN A 255 -5.00 -20.56 -32.68
CA ASN A 255 -6.04 -19.72 -32.06
C ASN A 255 -7.09 -20.49 -31.28
N SER A 256 -7.14 -21.82 -31.36
CA SER A 256 -8.03 -22.69 -30.59
C SER A 256 -7.40 -23.18 -29.26
N TYR A 257 -6.15 -22.86 -29.00
CA TYR A 257 -5.47 -23.31 -27.81
C TYR A 257 -6.00 -22.61 -26.55
N GLU A 258 -6.61 -23.37 -25.64
CA GLU A 258 -7.29 -22.84 -24.44
C GLU A 258 -6.36 -22.39 -23.33
N GLY A 259 -5.13 -22.93 -23.22
CA GLY A 259 -4.15 -22.59 -22.19
C GLY A 259 -3.58 -21.16 -22.27
N GLY A 260 -3.83 -20.50 -23.41
CA GLY A 260 -3.25 -19.20 -23.73
C GLY A 260 -1.79 -19.30 -24.18
N TYR A 261 -1.42 -18.52 -25.19
CA TYR A 261 -0.05 -18.51 -25.71
C TYR A 261 0.38 -17.10 -26.12
N GLY A 262 1.69 -16.87 -26.16
CA GLY A 262 2.21 -15.55 -26.45
C GLY A 262 3.71 -15.49 -26.59
N VAL A 263 4.20 -14.30 -26.83
CA VAL A 263 5.62 -13.97 -26.89
C VAL A 263 5.92 -12.84 -25.89
N ARG A 264 7.13 -12.82 -25.37
CA ARG A 264 7.60 -11.78 -24.44
C ARG A 264 8.80 -11.04 -25.01
N LEU A 265 8.72 -9.72 -24.92
CA LEU A 265 9.75 -8.75 -25.26
C LEU A 265 10.32 -8.19 -23.95
N ASP A 266 11.62 -8.34 -23.70
CA ASP A 266 12.32 -7.88 -22.49
C ASP A 266 13.39 -6.82 -22.79
N SER A 267 13.52 -6.40 -24.05
CA SER A 267 14.55 -5.43 -24.50
C SER A 267 14.19 -4.73 -25.79
N GLY A 268 14.94 -3.68 -26.14
CA GLY A 268 14.84 -2.93 -27.38
C GLY A 268 13.71 -1.89 -27.41
N ASP A 269 13.33 -1.44 -28.61
CA ASP A 269 12.23 -0.52 -28.83
C ASP A 269 10.90 -1.31 -28.77
N LEU A 270 10.25 -1.29 -27.61
CA LEU A 270 9.05 -2.08 -27.35
C LEU A 270 7.86 -1.67 -28.24
N ALA A 271 7.74 -0.39 -28.64
CA ALA A 271 6.67 0.06 -29.51
C ALA A 271 6.85 -0.52 -30.93
N TYR A 272 8.03 -0.34 -31.50
CA TYR A 272 8.37 -0.87 -32.82
C TYR A 272 8.33 -2.41 -32.85
N LEU A 273 9.01 -3.06 -31.90
CA LEU A 273 9.11 -4.53 -31.87
C LEU A 273 7.75 -5.20 -31.65
N SER A 274 6.88 -4.64 -30.82
CA SER A 274 5.54 -5.21 -30.61
C SER A 274 4.67 -5.11 -31.88
N ALA A 275 4.75 -3.99 -32.59
CA ALA A 275 4.03 -3.82 -33.87
C ALA A 275 4.51 -4.79 -34.91
N GLU A 276 5.83 -4.97 -35.10
CA GLU A 276 6.39 -5.93 -36.07
C GLU A 276 6.10 -7.39 -35.68
N CYS A 277 6.20 -7.74 -34.40
CA CYS A 277 5.80 -9.06 -33.92
C CYS A 277 4.32 -9.33 -34.18
N ARG A 278 3.44 -8.36 -33.92
CA ARG A 278 1.99 -8.50 -34.20
C ARG A 278 1.74 -8.75 -35.69
N ARG A 279 2.37 -7.97 -36.58
CA ARG A 279 2.28 -8.16 -38.00
C ARG A 279 2.70 -9.57 -38.43
N LEU A 280 3.87 -10.04 -37.95
CA LEU A 280 4.37 -11.38 -38.26
C LEU A 280 3.46 -12.50 -37.75
N LEU A 281 2.93 -12.37 -36.55
CA LEU A 281 2.01 -13.32 -35.94
C LEU A 281 0.70 -13.40 -36.74
N ASP A 282 0.16 -12.27 -37.20
CA ASP A 282 -1.06 -12.18 -37.97
C ASP A 282 -0.87 -12.77 -39.38
N GLU A 283 0.23 -12.46 -40.06
CA GLU A 283 0.61 -13.06 -41.36
C GLU A 283 0.71 -14.59 -41.30
N HIS A 284 1.04 -15.10 -40.09
CA HIS A 284 1.12 -16.53 -39.86
C HIS A 284 -0.17 -17.14 -39.28
N GLY A 285 -1.25 -16.37 -39.17
CA GLY A 285 -2.56 -16.82 -38.70
C GLY A 285 -2.66 -16.99 -37.15
N LEU A 286 -1.71 -16.48 -36.37
CA LEU A 286 -1.67 -16.58 -34.90
C LEU A 286 -2.25 -15.31 -34.26
N THR A 287 -3.48 -14.94 -34.64
CA THR A 287 -4.12 -13.68 -34.22
C THR A 287 -4.44 -13.60 -32.72
N ASN A 288 -4.59 -14.75 -32.03
CA ASN A 288 -4.84 -14.83 -30.61
C ASN A 288 -3.54 -14.87 -29.77
N CYS A 289 -2.36 -14.95 -30.40
CA CYS A 289 -1.07 -14.93 -29.71
C CYS A 289 -0.86 -13.58 -29.00
N LYS A 290 -0.61 -13.61 -27.70
CA LYS A 290 -0.45 -12.42 -26.86
C LYS A 290 0.97 -11.89 -26.90
N ILE A 291 1.14 -10.58 -26.81
CA ILE A 291 2.44 -9.93 -26.71
C ILE A 291 2.61 -9.34 -25.31
N PHE A 292 3.60 -9.83 -24.59
CA PHE A 292 3.99 -9.38 -23.25
C PHE A 292 5.19 -8.46 -23.36
N ALA A 293 5.16 -7.33 -22.66
CA ALA A 293 6.32 -6.45 -22.50
C ALA A 293 6.80 -6.44 -21.05
N THR A 294 8.11 -6.53 -20.91
CA THR A 294 8.80 -6.44 -19.62
C THR A 294 10.04 -5.54 -19.77
N ASN A 295 10.82 -5.36 -18.70
CA ASN A 295 12.02 -4.56 -18.61
C ASN A 295 11.78 -3.05 -18.40
N SER A 296 12.22 -2.58 -17.21
CA SER A 296 12.31 -1.16 -16.82
C SER A 296 11.02 -0.34 -17.00
N LEU A 297 9.87 -1.00 -17.00
CA LEU A 297 8.56 -0.38 -17.17
C LEU A 297 8.14 0.36 -15.88
N ASP A 298 7.51 1.50 -16.08
CA ASP A 298 6.81 2.28 -15.06
C ASP A 298 5.56 2.93 -15.67
N GLU A 299 4.78 3.65 -14.87
CA GLU A 299 3.55 4.31 -15.32
C GLU A 299 3.77 5.34 -16.45
N TYR A 300 4.93 5.94 -16.52
CA TYR A 300 5.24 6.95 -17.54
C TYR A 300 5.57 6.29 -18.88
N LEU A 301 6.43 5.28 -18.86
CA LEU A 301 6.79 4.53 -20.07
C LEU A 301 5.58 3.76 -20.61
N ILE A 302 4.78 3.13 -19.75
CA ILE A 302 3.55 2.45 -20.17
C ILE A 302 2.58 3.44 -20.83
N THR A 303 2.34 4.61 -20.24
CA THR A 303 1.49 5.65 -20.83
C THR A 303 2.01 6.08 -22.20
N ASP A 304 3.33 6.19 -22.37
CA ASP A 304 3.92 6.59 -23.66
C ASP A 304 3.84 5.47 -24.70
N LEU A 305 4.05 4.22 -24.33
CA LEU A 305 3.86 3.06 -25.21
C LEU A 305 2.41 2.95 -25.70
N GLU A 306 1.43 3.12 -24.82
CA GLU A 306 0.01 3.15 -25.20
C GLU A 306 -0.28 4.30 -26.19
N ARG A 307 0.29 5.49 -25.97
CA ARG A 307 0.15 6.65 -26.85
C ARG A 307 0.78 6.41 -28.22
N GLN A 308 1.88 5.68 -28.30
CA GLN A 308 2.57 5.30 -29.53
C GLN A 308 1.83 4.20 -30.31
N GLY A 309 0.78 3.61 -29.74
CA GLY A 309 0.02 2.51 -30.35
C GLY A 309 0.76 1.18 -30.31
N ALA A 310 1.59 0.93 -29.30
CA ALA A 310 2.27 -0.35 -29.10
C ALA A 310 1.27 -1.52 -29.03
N CYS A 311 1.59 -2.61 -29.73
CA CYS A 311 0.74 -3.80 -29.78
C CYS A 311 1.03 -4.75 -28.59
N ILE A 312 0.84 -4.25 -27.38
CA ILE A 312 1.13 -4.98 -26.14
C ILE A 312 -0.17 -5.40 -25.46
N ASP A 313 -0.29 -6.65 -25.07
CA ASP A 313 -1.47 -7.22 -24.42
C ASP A 313 -1.34 -7.27 -22.89
N CYS A 314 -0.11 -7.33 -22.36
CA CYS A 314 0.16 -7.42 -20.93
C CYS A 314 1.53 -6.83 -20.59
N TYR A 315 1.63 -6.17 -19.44
CA TYR A 315 2.87 -5.60 -18.92
C TYR A 315 3.37 -6.36 -17.69
N GLY A 316 4.65 -6.71 -17.67
CA GLY A 316 5.33 -7.26 -16.49
C GLY A 316 6.25 -6.21 -15.88
N VAL A 317 5.90 -5.70 -14.69
CA VAL A 317 6.61 -4.60 -14.04
C VAL A 317 7.35 -5.10 -12.81
N GLY A 318 8.65 -4.86 -12.76
CA GLY A 318 9.53 -5.38 -11.70
C GLY A 318 9.93 -4.31 -10.71
N ASP A 319 11.14 -3.74 -10.91
CA ASP A 319 11.80 -2.83 -9.98
C ASP A 319 10.97 -1.60 -9.61
N ALA A 320 10.25 -1.02 -10.57
CA ALA A 320 9.44 0.17 -10.31
C ALA A 320 8.40 -0.06 -9.22
N ILE A 321 7.72 -1.21 -9.24
CA ILE A 321 6.74 -1.59 -8.21
C ILE A 321 7.44 -2.03 -6.93
N ALA A 322 8.35 -3.02 -7.00
CA ALA A 322 8.94 -3.67 -5.83
C ALA A 322 9.76 -2.75 -4.93
N THR A 323 10.31 -1.66 -5.49
CA THR A 323 11.10 -0.68 -4.75
C THR A 323 10.38 0.66 -4.56
N SER A 324 9.14 0.79 -5.03
CA SER A 324 8.45 2.09 -5.12
C SER A 324 9.37 3.15 -5.72
N LYS A 325 9.96 2.84 -6.90
CA LYS A 325 10.95 3.68 -7.58
C LYS A 325 10.45 5.13 -7.67
N ALA A 326 11.36 6.09 -7.49
CA ALA A 326 11.15 7.51 -7.33
C ALA A 326 10.66 7.97 -5.94
N ASN A 327 10.02 7.12 -5.14
CA ASN A 327 9.65 7.46 -3.76
C ASN A 327 9.74 6.23 -2.82
N PRO A 328 10.95 5.69 -2.59
CA PRO A 328 11.14 4.42 -1.87
C PRO A 328 10.82 4.51 -0.36
N CYS A 329 10.71 5.73 0.18
CA CYS A 329 10.35 5.98 1.57
C CYS A 329 8.98 6.65 1.64
N PHE A 330 7.98 5.96 2.18
CA PHE A 330 6.59 6.47 2.21
C PHE A 330 6.42 7.63 3.19
N GLY A 331 7.00 7.56 4.36
CA GLY A 331 6.98 8.64 5.35
C GLY A 331 5.75 8.69 6.23
N ASN A 332 5.16 7.55 6.56
CA ASN A 332 4.23 7.45 7.69
C ASN A 332 4.91 7.89 8.99
N VAL A 333 4.13 8.40 9.90
CA VAL A 333 4.52 8.78 11.25
C VAL A 333 3.53 8.22 12.26
N TYR A 334 4.02 7.98 13.48
CA TYR A 334 3.22 7.53 14.62
C TYR A 334 3.34 8.56 15.73
N LYS A 335 2.22 9.13 16.18
CA LYS A 335 2.26 10.29 17.08
C LYS A 335 1.26 10.16 18.21
N LEU A 336 1.73 10.42 19.45
CA LEU A 336 0.87 10.58 20.62
C LEU A 336 -0.04 11.79 20.41
N VAL A 337 -1.34 11.58 20.52
CA VAL A 337 -2.38 12.60 20.33
C VAL A 337 -3.24 12.83 21.58
N GLU A 338 -3.25 11.86 22.50
CA GLU A 338 -3.98 11.96 23.78
C GLU A 338 -3.28 11.13 24.87
N ILE A 339 -3.28 11.59 26.11
CA ILE A 339 -2.82 10.88 27.30
C ILE A 339 -3.80 11.13 28.45
N ASP A 340 -4.32 10.07 29.10
CA ASP A 340 -5.33 10.12 30.18
C ASP A 340 -6.50 11.06 29.86
N GLY A 341 -7.02 11.02 28.61
CA GLY A 341 -8.11 11.86 28.15
C GLY A 341 -7.73 13.32 27.85
N GLN A 342 -6.46 13.68 28.01
CA GLN A 342 -5.96 15.01 27.67
C GLN A 342 -5.35 15.01 26.28
N ALA A 343 -5.88 15.82 25.39
CA ALA A 343 -5.34 15.99 24.05
C ALA A 343 -3.97 16.67 24.08
N VAL A 344 -3.03 16.11 23.32
CA VAL A 344 -1.65 16.61 23.24
C VAL A 344 -1.23 16.77 21.78
N LEU A 345 -0.31 17.68 21.51
CA LEU A 345 0.29 17.88 20.21
C LEU A 345 1.75 18.33 20.31
N LYS A 346 2.53 18.02 19.30
CA LYS A 346 3.85 18.60 19.10
C LYS A 346 3.69 19.91 18.32
N ARG A 347 4.08 21.05 18.93
CA ARG A 347 4.30 22.28 18.18
C ARG A 347 5.66 22.22 17.50
N SER A 348 5.70 22.43 16.19
CA SER A 348 6.93 22.49 15.40
C SER A 348 7.01 23.84 14.69
N GLU A 349 8.23 24.33 14.42
CA GLU A 349 8.45 25.50 13.58
C GLU A 349 8.02 25.22 12.13
N ASP A 350 8.10 23.97 11.70
CA ASP A 350 7.65 23.52 10.40
C ASP A 350 6.15 23.22 10.45
N LYS A 351 5.34 24.03 9.76
CA LYS A 351 3.86 23.94 9.73
C LYS A 351 3.36 22.56 9.29
N ILE A 352 4.08 21.88 8.40
CA ILE A 352 3.72 20.54 7.90
C ILE A 352 3.81 19.47 8.99
N LYS A 353 4.52 19.75 10.09
CA LYS A 353 4.69 18.84 11.22
C LYS A 353 3.67 19.05 12.34
N LEU A 354 2.75 20.02 12.18
CA LEU A 354 1.67 20.23 13.13
C LEU A 354 0.66 19.08 12.99
N ILE A 355 0.36 18.43 14.12
CA ILE A 355 -0.57 17.28 14.16
C ILE A 355 -1.93 17.69 14.72
N ASN A 356 -2.96 16.94 14.39
CA ASN A 356 -4.27 17.07 15.01
C ASN A 356 -4.28 16.33 16.36
N PRO A 357 -4.69 16.98 17.48
CA PRO A 357 -4.73 16.38 18.81
C PRO A 357 -6.02 15.57 19.04
N GLY A 358 -6.01 14.74 20.11
CA GLY A 358 -7.17 13.99 20.56
C GLY A 358 -7.48 12.74 19.73
N PHE A 359 -8.45 11.94 20.21
CA PHE A 359 -8.90 10.74 19.50
C PHE A 359 -9.73 11.13 18.26
N GLN A 360 -9.21 10.84 17.08
CA GLN A 360 -9.82 11.24 15.81
C GLN A 360 -10.53 10.06 15.13
N ILE A 361 -11.59 10.34 14.39
CA ILE A 361 -12.26 9.42 13.46
C ILE A 361 -12.51 10.15 12.16
N THR A 362 -12.35 9.46 11.03
CA THR A 362 -12.60 10.03 9.70
C THR A 362 -13.85 9.40 9.08
N TYR A 363 -14.73 10.25 8.58
CA TYR A 363 -15.90 9.87 7.81
C TYR A 363 -15.70 10.24 6.35
N ARG A 364 -15.92 9.28 5.45
CA ARG A 364 -15.99 9.53 4.00
C ARG A 364 -17.44 9.75 3.61
N ILE A 365 -17.71 10.86 2.95
CA ILE A 365 -19.05 11.27 2.54
C ILE A 365 -19.23 10.98 1.06
N MET A 366 -20.20 10.14 0.74
CA MET A 366 -20.63 9.80 -0.60
C MET A 366 -21.94 10.51 -0.91
N VAL A 367 -22.07 11.02 -2.12
CA VAL A 367 -23.29 11.64 -2.64
C VAL A 367 -23.67 11.04 -3.99
N ASN A 368 -24.95 11.09 -4.32
CA ASN A 368 -25.41 10.73 -5.66
C ASN A 368 -25.39 11.99 -6.55
N ASP A 369 -24.38 12.08 -7.42
CA ASP A 369 -24.25 13.17 -8.41
C ASP A 369 -25.11 12.84 -9.64
N PRO A 370 -26.03 13.72 -10.09
CA PRO A 370 -26.92 13.45 -11.22
C PRO A 370 -26.20 13.10 -12.53
N SER A 371 -24.95 13.54 -12.70
CA SER A 371 -24.17 13.31 -13.92
C SER A 371 -23.13 12.19 -13.81
N LYS A 372 -22.77 11.77 -12.60
CA LYS A 372 -21.65 10.86 -12.33
C LYS A 372 -22.04 9.61 -11.52
N GLY A 373 -23.27 9.56 -10.98
CA GLY A 373 -23.69 8.52 -10.05
C GLY A 373 -23.11 8.72 -8.65
N GLU A 374 -22.92 7.65 -7.93
CA GLU A 374 -22.36 7.67 -6.57
C GLU A 374 -20.88 8.04 -6.61
N ILE A 375 -20.53 9.15 -5.95
CA ILE A 375 -19.16 9.66 -5.86
C ILE A 375 -18.80 10.03 -4.42
N PHE A 376 -17.54 9.80 -4.05
CA PHE A 376 -16.97 10.39 -2.83
C PHE A 376 -16.77 11.88 -3.02
N LYS A 377 -17.21 12.66 -2.01
CA LYS A 377 -17.26 14.11 -2.11
C LYS A 377 -16.29 14.84 -1.19
N VAL A 378 -16.13 14.33 0.02
CA VAL A 378 -15.24 14.87 1.06
C VAL A 378 -15.00 13.80 2.12
N ASP A 379 -13.80 13.82 2.69
CA ASP A 379 -13.52 13.15 3.95
C ASP A 379 -13.50 14.17 5.08
N VAL A 380 -14.08 13.83 6.22
CA VAL A 380 -14.16 14.70 7.39
C VAL A 380 -13.54 13.99 8.59
N THR A 381 -12.48 14.56 9.14
CA THR A 381 -11.86 14.05 10.37
C THR A 381 -12.43 14.81 11.58
N CYS A 382 -13.07 14.09 12.49
CA CYS A 382 -13.71 14.57 13.70
C CYS A 382 -13.00 14.08 14.96
N LEU A 383 -13.19 14.74 16.09
CA LEU A 383 -12.97 14.11 17.38
C LEU A 383 -14.05 13.04 17.62
N ARG A 384 -13.67 11.92 18.23
CA ARG A 384 -14.63 10.86 18.56
C ARG A 384 -15.72 11.39 19.48
N GLY A 385 -16.97 11.36 19.00
CA GLY A 385 -18.16 11.79 19.76
C GLY A 385 -18.32 13.31 19.87
N ASP A 386 -17.66 14.12 19.03
CA ASP A 386 -17.95 15.54 18.92
C ASP A 386 -19.32 15.80 18.27
N GLU A 387 -19.75 17.06 18.21
CA GLU A 387 -21.07 17.41 17.66
C GLU A 387 -21.22 16.98 16.21
N LEU A 388 -20.17 17.21 15.40
CA LEU A 388 -20.21 16.91 13.98
C LEU A 388 -20.24 15.39 13.72
N SER A 389 -19.43 14.59 14.45
CA SER A 389 -19.44 13.14 14.31
C SER A 389 -20.83 12.55 14.64
N ARG A 390 -21.48 13.05 15.70
CA ARG A 390 -22.82 12.62 16.06
C ARG A 390 -23.88 12.95 14.98
N LYS A 391 -23.81 14.15 14.40
CA LYS A 391 -24.71 14.55 13.29
C LYS A 391 -24.50 13.66 12.06
N ILE A 392 -23.23 13.41 11.68
CA ILE A 392 -22.91 12.52 10.56
C ILE A 392 -23.45 11.10 10.79
N GLU A 393 -23.23 10.55 11.99
CA GLU A 393 -23.70 9.22 12.36
C GLU A 393 -25.23 9.12 12.42
N ALA A 394 -25.90 10.21 12.81
CA ALA A 394 -27.36 10.29 12.82
C ALA A 394 -27.99 10.58 11.44
N GLY A 395 -27.18 10.85 10.40
CA GLY A 395 -27.68 11.23 9.07
C GLY A 395 -28.33 12.61 9.03
N GLU A 396 -27.98 13.49 9.97
CA GLU A 396 -28.51 14.86 10.08
C GLU A 396 -27.75 15.81 9.14
N ALA A 397 -28.34 17.00 8.85
CA ALA A 397 -27.68 18.02 8.08
C ALA A 397 -26.45 18.57 8.82
N PHE A 398 -25.35 18.77 8.08
CA PHE A 398 -24.11 19.31 8.63
C PHE A 398 -23.35 20.18 7.61
N THR A 399 -22.46 21.03 8.12
CA THR A 399 -21.58 21.85 7.31
C THR A 399 -20.13 21.56 7.69
N VAL A 400 -19.26 21.48 6.70
CA VAL A 400 -17.81 21.34 6.86
C VAL A 400 -17.09 22.49 6.20
N CYS A 401 -15.93 22.85 6.78
CA CYS A 401 -15.07 23.92 6.27
C CYS A 401 -13.66 23.40 6.04
N ASP A 402 -13.00 23.93 5.02
CA ASP A 402 -11.58 23.68 4.80
C ASP A 402 -10.75 24.17 6.01
N GLU A 403 -9.74 23.39 6.43
CA GLU A 403 -8.90 23.73 7.58
C GLU A 403 -8.11 25.03 7.37
N TYR A 404 -7.65 25.30 6.14
CA TYR A 404 -6.75 26.39 5.80
C TYR A 404 -7.48 27.58 5.15
N ASP A 405 -8.64 27.33 4.52
CA ASP A 405 -9.45 28.34 3.84
C ASP A 405 -10.90 28.25 4.32
N ARG A 406 -11.18 28.87 5.45
CA ARG A 406 -12.50 28.84 6.11
C ARG A 406 -13.64 29.46 5.30
N TYR A 407 -13.36 30.15 4.19
CA TYR A 407 -14.38 30.60 3.23
C TYR A 407 -14.86 29.47 2.31
N LYS A 408 -14.13 28.37 2.23
CA LYS A 408 -14.54 27.18 1.51
C LYS A 408 -15.29 26.22 2.45
N PHE A 409 -16.60 26.28 2.39
CA PHE A 409 -17.47 25.40 3.18
C PHE A 409 -18.47 24.68 2.28
N LYS A 410 -19.01 23.59 2.78
CA LYS A 410 -20.08 22.84 2.13
C LYS A 410 -21.05 22.29 3.16
N THR A 411 -22.36 22.47 2.86
CA THR A 411 -23.45 21.86 3.61
C THR A 411 -23.92 20.59 2.90
N PHE A 412 -24.23 19.57 3.69
CA PHE A 412 -24.89 18.33 3.29
C PHE A 412 -26.21 18.25 4.03
N GLU A 413 -27.31 18.12 3.28
CA GLU A 413 -28.65 18.00 3.85
C GLU A 413 -28.93 16.56 4.27
N ALA A 414 -29.84 16.37 5.23
CA ALA A 414 -30.27 15.05 5.68
C ALA A 414 -30.85 14.24 4.52
N GLY A 415 -30.36 13.01 4.34
CA GLY A 415 -30.80 12.11 3.27
C GLY A 415 -30.11 12.33 1.90
N GLU A 416 -29.27 13.34 1.75
CA GLU A 416 -28.53 13.59 0.50
C GLU A 416 -27.15 12.94 0.45
N TYR A 417 -26.72 12.29 1.51
CA TYR A 417 -25.40 11.68 1.61
C TYR A 417 -25.45 10.32 2.32
N GLN A 418 -24.41 9.53 2.09
CA GLN A 418 -24.04 8.36 2.88
C GLN A 418 -22.67 8.61 3.52
N ALA A 419 -22.50 8.20 4.77
CA ALA A 419 -21.26 8.36 5.50
C ALA A 419 -20.63 7.01 5.85
N PHE A 420 -19.36 6.86 5.60
CA PHE A 420 -18.58 5.66 5.91
C PHE A 420 -17.49 6.01 6.91
N THR A 421 -17.53 5.41 8.09
CA THR A 421 -16.42 5.49 9.06
C THR A 421 -15.25 4.69 8.52
N LEU A 422 -14.09 5.33 8.30
CA LEU A 422 -12.93 4.68 7.70
C LEU A 422 -12.18 3.77 8.67
N GLN A 423 -12.02 4.18 9.93
CA GLN A 423 -11.37 3.38 10.96
C GLN A 423 -12.38 2.44 11.64
N LYS A 424 -12.16 1.15 11.52
CA LYS A 424 -12.94 0.13 12.23
C LYS A 424 -12.09 -0.51 13.31
N LYS A 425 -12.70 -0.89 14.44
CA LYS A 425 -11.98 -1.61 15.49
C LYS A 425 -11.55 -2.98 14.95
N VAL A 426 -10.27 -3.28 15.01
CA VAL A 426 -9.65 -4.53 14.54
C VAL A 426 -9.03 -5.34 15.68
N ILE A 427 -8.64 -4.67 16.78
CA ILE A 427 -8.25 -5.31 18.04
C ILE A 427 -9.08 -4.68 19.15
N GLU A 428 -9.68 -5.51 20.01
CA GLU A 428 -10.44 -5.09 21.17
C GLU A 428 -9.89 -5.75 22.42
N ASN A 429 -9.45 -4.94 23.38
CA ASN A 429 -8.83 -5.41 24.63
C ASN A 429 -7.75 -6.46 24.40
N GLY A 430 -6.90 -6.24 23.39
CA GLY A 430 -5.83 -7.14 22.99
C GLY A 430 -6.25 -8.34 22.14
N VAL A 431 -7.54 -8.50 21.87
CA VAL A 431 -8.07 -9.62 21.08
C VAL A 431 -8.31 -9.18 19.65
N ASN A 432 -7.79 -9.94 18.69
CA ASN A 432 -8.02 -9.73 17.26
C ASN A 432 -9.49 -10.04 16.91
N ILE A 433 -10.21 -9.02 16.44
CA ILE A 433 -11.61 -9.11 15.96
C ILE A 433 -11.74 -8.69 14.50
N ALA A 434 -10.61 -8.53 13.81
CA ALA A 434 -10.60 -8.08 12.42
C ALA A 434 -11.35 -9.07 11.50
N PRO A 435 -12.19 -8.58 10.60
CA PRO A 435 -12.77 -9.43 9.57
C PRO A 435 -11.67 -9.91 8.61
N LYS A 436 -11.74 -11.18 8.25
CA LYS A 436 -10.79 -11.77 7.31
C LYS A 436 -11.28 -11.56 5.88
N TYR A 437 -10.41 -11.04 5.04
CA TYR A 437 -10.66 -10.85 3.62
C TYR A 437 -9.60 -11.57 2.79
N THR A 438 -10.02 -12.23 1.74
CA THR A 438 -9.12 -12.80 0.72
C THR A 438 -8.41 -11.68 -0.04
N LEU A 439 -7.30 -12.01 -0.69
CA LEU A 439 -6.57 -11.05 -1.51
C LEU A 439 -7.42 -10.54 -2.70
N ALA A 440 -8.27 -11.39 -3.25
CA ALA A 440 -9.22 -11.02 -4.30
C ALA A 440 -10.27 -10.00 -3.81
N GLU A 441 -10.82 -10.18 -2.62
CA GLU A 441 -11.77 -9.22 -2.02
C GLU A 441 -11.12 -7.87 -1.68
N LYS A 442 -9.85 -7.86 -1.24
CA LYS A 442 -9.10 -6.62 -1.00
C LYS A 442 -8.83 -5.86 -2.30
N LYS A 443 -8.45 -6.58 -3.36
CA LYS A 443 -8.26 -6.01 -4.70
C LYS A 443 -9.56 -5.43 -5.26
N ALA A 444 -10.66 -6.19 -5.18
CA ALA A 444 -11.96 -5.73 -5.64
C ALA A 444 -12.41 -4.47 -4.88
N PHE A 445 -12.23 -4.45 -3.56
CA PHE A 445 -12.53 -3.29 -2.73
C PHE A 445 -11.70 -2.07 -3.13
N CYS A 446 -10.38 -2.22 -3.35
CA CYS A 446 -9.52 -1.12 -3.78
C CYS A 446 -9.95 -0.56 -5.14
N HIS A 447 -10.29 -1.44 -6.08
CA HIS A 447 -10.79 -1.04 -7.39
C HIS A 447 -12.09 -0.26 -7.28
N ASP A 448 -13.05 -0.79 -6.52
CA ASP A 448 -14.37 -0.18 -6.30
C ASP A 448 -14.23 1.20 -5.62
N ALA A 449 -13.45 1.29 -4.54
CA ALA A 449 -13.17 2.56 -3.89
C ALA A 449 -12.60 3.61 -4.85
N LEU A 450 -11.66 3.20 -5.73
CA LEU A 450 -11.11 4.11 -6.75
C LEU A 450 -12.15 4.59 -7.76
N MET A 451 -13.15 3.77 -8.10
CA MET A 451 -14.17 4.14 -9.08
C MET A 451 -15.11 5.24 -8.56
N HIS A 452 -15.29 5.37 -7.26
CA HIS A 452 -16.08 6.44 -6.65
C HIS A 452 -15.37 7.80 -6.61
N PHE A 453 -14.07 7.87 -6.90
CA PHE A 453 -13.38 9.15 -7.13
C PHE A 453 -13.53 9.59 -8.59
N SER A 454 -13.64 10.89 -8.81
CA SER A 454 -13.77 11.43 -10.16
C SER A 454 -12.55 11.11 -11.05
N PRO A 455 -12.71 11.00 -12.38
CA PRO A 455 -11.58 10.82 -13.28
C PRO A 455 -10.48 11.88 -13.13
N SER A 456 -10.84 13.12 -12.74
CA SER A 456 -9.89 14.20 -12.50
C SER A 456 -9.02 13.97 -11.27
N GLU A 457 -9.56 13.37 -10.20
CA GLU A 457 -8.84 13.03 -8.97
C GLU A 457 -7.93 11.81 -9.17
N ARG A 458 -8.28 10.95 -10.11
CA ARG A 458 -7.51 9.72 -10.45
C ARG A 458 -6.39 9.92 -11.47
N ARG A 459 -6.19 11.13 -12.04
CA ARG A 459 -5.12 11.38 -13.01
C ARG A 459 -3.74 11.06 -12.43
N LEU A 460 -2.85 10.56 -13.28
CA LEU A 460 -1.44 10.31 -12.91
C LEU A 460 -0.63 11.61 -12.82
N ILE A 461 -0.98 12.60 -13.65
CA ILE A 461 -0.29 13.89 -13.72
C ILE A 461 -1.31 14.98 -13.42
N ASN A 462 -0.96 15.90 -12.54
CA ASN A 462 -1.77 17.04 -12.12
C ASN A 462 -3.22 16.62 -11.74
N PRO A 463 -3.39 15.69 -10.77
CA PRO A 463 -4.72 15.30 -10.34
C PRO A 463 -5.44 16.46 -9.63
N HIS A 464 -6.75 16.48 -9.72
CA HIS A 464 -7.56 17.40 -8.92
C HIS A 464 -7.50 16.99 -7.44
N TYR A 465 -7.40 17.98 -6.55
CA TYR A 465 -7.37 17.72 -5.11
C TYR A 465 -8.73 17.26 -4.60
N TYR A 466 -8.72 16.13 -3.90
CA TYR A 466 -9.88 15.69 -3.14
C TYR A 466 -9.96 16.44 -1.81
N LYS A 467 -11.17 16.77 -1.39
CA LYS A 467 -11.39 17.59 -0.20
C LYS A 467 -11.27 16.72 1.07
N VAL A 468 -10.41 17.15 1.99
CA VAL A 468 -10.27 16.57 3.33
C VAL A 468 -10.40 17.70 4.35
N ASP A 469 -11.47 17.65 5.13
CA ASP A 469 -11.81 18.67 6.11
C ASP A 469 -11.69 18.13 7.54
N ILE A 470 -11.73 19.02 8.52
CA ILE A 470 -11.78 18.68 9.95
C ILE A 470 -12.99 19.35 10.61
N SER A 471 -13.49 18.73 11.71
CA SER A 471 -14.56 19.34 12.49
C SER A 471 -14.11 20.64 13.16
N ASP A 472 -15.07 21.52 13.42
CA ASP A 472 -14.80 22.77 14.15
C ASP A 472 -14.29 22.50 15.56
N ASP A 473 -14.80 21.46 16.22
CA ASP A 473 -14.34 21.04 17.55
C ASP A 473 -12.86 20.64 17.53
N LEU A 474 -12.44 19.85 16.52
CA LEU A 474 -11.04 19.46 16.35
C LEU A 474 -10.15 20.68 16.03
N TYR A 475 -10.60 21.57 15.15
CA TYR A 475 -9.90 22.80 14.83
C TYR A 475 -9.73 23.69 16.07
N ASN A 476 -10.81 23.93 16.81
CA ASN A 476 -10.80 24.76 18.01
C ASN A 476 -9.93 24.16 19.13
N LEU A 477 -9.99 22.85 19.34
CA LEU A 477 -9.11 22.13 20.27
C LEU A 477 -7.65 22.35 19.91
N LYS A 478 -7.29 22.13 18.64
CA LYS A 478 -5.92 22.33 18.11
C LYS A 478 -5.45 23.76 18.36
N MET A 479 -6.27 24.76 18.00
CA MET A 479 -5.93 26.18 18.17
C MET A 479 -5.83 26.60 19.64
N SER A 480 -6.68 26.06 20.51
CA SER A 480 -6.64 26.34 21.96
C SER A 480 -5.32 25.88 22.59
N ILE A 481 -4.88 24.66 22.26
CA ILE A 481 -3.61 24.10 22.76
C ILE A 481 -2.43 24.94 22.24
N ILE A 482 -2.41 25.28 20.95
CA ILE A 482 -1.34 26.10 20.36
C ILE A 482 -1.28 27.48 21.04
N THR A 483 -2.43 28.13 21.20
CA THR A 483 -2.50 29.47 21.83
C THR A 483 -2.02 29.44 23.27
N ARG A 484 -2.41 28.42 24.04
CA ARG A 484 -1.94 28.21 25.42
C ARG A 484 -0.41 28.06 25.46
N LEU A 485 0.14 27.17 24.65
CA LEU A 485 1.58 26.93 24.59
C LEU A 485 2.37 28.18 24.18
N VAL A 486 1.86 28.97 23.25
CA VAL A 486 2.50 30.25 22.85
C VAL A 486 2.55 31.24 24.02
N LYS A 487 1.44 31.38 24.77
CA LYS A 487 1.39 32.24 25.97
C LYS A 487 2.38 31.78 27.03
N GLU A 488 2.45 30.50 27.33
CA GLU A 488 3.38 29.90 28.31
C GLU A 488 4.84 30.14 27.89
N ILE A 489 5.19 29.91 26.62
CA ILE A 489 6.54 30.13 26.08
C ILE A 489 6.94 31.61 26.17
N ASN A 490 6.05 32.52 25.80
CA ASN A 490 6.33 33.95 25.90
C ASN A 490 6.53 34.41 27.35
N HIS A 491 5.70 33.95 28.27
CA HIS A 491 5.87 34.22 29.72
C HIS A 491 7.20 33.68 30.25
N PHE A 492 7.56 32.45 29.87
CA PHE A 492 8.85 31.86 30.30
C PHE A 492 10.06 32.63 29.76
N SER A 493 9.99 33.12 28.51
CA SER A 493 11.10 33.89 27.90
C SER A 493 11.23 35.33 28.41
N THR A 494 10.13 35.96 28.89
CA THR A 494 10.17 37.30 29.48
C THR A 494 10.62 37.32 30.92
N ASN A 495 10.59 36.19 31.63
CA ASN A 495 11.02 36.06 33.02
C ASN A 495 12.48 35.55 33.18
N LYS A 496 13.22 35.44 32.08
CA LYS A 496 14.68 35.20 32.05
C LYS A 496 15.43 36.46 31.71
#